data_4b75edd59192b8ad43e50fba453d1ad5
#
_entry.id   4b75edd59192b8ad43e50fba453d1ad5
#
_cell.length_a   1.000
_cell.length_b   1.000
_cell.length_c   1.000
_cell.angle_alpha   90.00
_cell.angle_beta   90.00
_cell.angle_gamma   90.00
#
_symmetry.space_group_name_H-M   'P 1'
#
loop_
_entity.id
_entity.type
_entity.pdbx_description
1 polymer ?
#
loop_
_entity_poly.entity_id
_entity_poly.type
_entity_poly.pdbx_seq_one_letter_code
_entity_poly.pdbx_strand_id
1 'polypeptide(L)'
;MNVMAPTWQIRLEAPKDAERVEALNAESFGPGRFVKSAYRLREGVDPVAALSFVAVENEVLRGSVRFWPIRVGGHEELLLGPLAVQSDQRGRGIGIALMQAGIEAAQKGPWRAILLVGDEPYYTKVGFSRLPPGRVKFPGPVDQDRILGLSLKAGELLTLSGQVRRAQIDQPVCAGGAGVG
;
A
#
# COMPACT_ATOMS: atom_id res chain seq x y z
N MET A 1 -3.85 6.70 -34.84
CA MET A 1 -3.62 7.73 -33.79
C MET A 1 -2.35 7.41 -33.06
N ASN A 2 -1.37 8.30 -33.16
CA ASN A 2 -0.11 8.12 -32.44
C ASN A 2 -0.39 8.42 -30.96
N VAL A 3 -0.52 7.39 -30.12
CA VAL A 3 -0.55 7.57 -28.68
C VAL A 3 0.88 7.94 -28.29
N MET A 4 1.12 9.21 -28.02
CA MET A 4 2.41 9.67 -27.52
C MET A 4 2.72 8.89 -26.22
N ALA A 5 3.93 8.35 -26.13
CA ALA A 5 4.40 7.72 -24.91
C ALA A 5 4.29 8.70 -23.71
N PRO A 6 3.95 8.21 -22.53
CA PRO A 6 3.87 9.08 -21.36
C PRO A 6 5.22 9.75 -21.11
N THR A 7 5.18 11.03 -20.74
CA THR A 7 6.38 11.83 -20.46
C THR A 7 6.94 11.57 -19.05
N TRP A 8 6.16 10.88 -18.20
CA TRP A 8 6.55 10.46 -16.86
C TRP A 8 7.07 9.00 -16.85
N GLN A 9 7.89 8.69 -15.88
CA GLN A 9 8.47 7.37 -15.67
C GLN A 9 8.15 6.84 -14.27
N ILE A 10 7.89 5.54 -14.17
CA ILE A 10 7.75 4.84 -12.89
C ILE A 10 9.08 4.20 -12.52
N ARG A 11 9.52 4.45 -11.29
CA ARG A 11 10.70 3.79 -10.70
C ARG A 11 10.49 3.52 -9.21
N LEU A 12 11.34 2.69 -8.64
CA LEU A 12 11.37 2.51 -7.17
C LEU A 12 11.62 3.84 -6.45
N GLU A 13 10.94 4.01 -5.31
CA GLU A 13 11.20 5.09 -4.38
C GLU A 13 12.63 4.94 -3.83
N ALA A 14 13.41 6.01 -3.90
CA ALA A 14 14.74 6.08 -3.31
C ALA A 14 14.70 6.89 -2.01
N PRO A 15 15.69 6.75 -1.10
CA PRO A 15 15.74 7.53 0.14
C PRO A 15 15.63 9.05 -0.06
N LYS A 16 16.18 9.57 -1.17
CA LYS A 16 16.09 11.00 -1.53
C LYS A 16 14.67 11.48 -1.84
N ASP A 17 13.74 10.58 -2.13
CA ASP A 17 12.36 10.91 -2.46
C ASP A 17 11.48 11.06 -1.22
N ALA A 18 11.90 10.52 -0.09
CA ALA A 18 11.08 10.37 1.12
C ALA A 18 10.41 11.68 1.55
N GLU A 19 11.15 12.78 1.61
CA GLU A 19 10.62 14.09 1.99
C GLU A 19 9.53 14.59 1.01
N ARG A 20 9.77 14.43 -0.29
CA ARG A 20 8.81 14.83 -1.34
C ARG A 20 7.57 13.95 -1.34
N VAL A 21 7.72 12.65 -1.07
CA VAL A 21 6.60 11.72 -0.93
C VAL A 21 5.74 12.08 0.28
N GLU A 22 6.35 12.40 1.42
CA GLU A 22 5.60 12.85 2.61
C GLU A 22 4.89 14.19 2.37
N ALA A 23 5.53 15.13 1.70
CA ALA A 23 4.89 16.40 1.33
C ALA A 23 3.68 16.18 0.41
N LEU A 24 3.80 15.31 -0.60
CA LEU A 24 2.70 14.95 -1.50
C LEU A 24 1.54 14.28 -0.76
N ASN A 25 1.84 13.38 0.17
CA ASN A 25 0.83 12.74 1.02
C ASN A 25 0.13 13.76 1.92
N ALA A 26 0.86 14.70 2.50
CA ALA A 26 0.31 15.76 3.33
C ALA A 26 -0.64 16.66 2.53
N GLU A 27 -0.26 17.05 1.34
CA GLU A 27 -1.09 17.84 0.42
C GLU A 27 -2.35 17.08 -0.01
N SER A 28 -2.21 15.80 -0.36
CA SER A 28 -3.30 14.98 -0.89
C SER A 28 -4.35 14.59 0.15
N PHE A 29 -3.95 14.33 1.38
CA PHE A 29 -4.82 13.75 2.41
C PHE A 29 -5.01 14.62 3.65
N GLY A 30 -4.22 15.68 3.81
CA GLY A 30 -4.28 16.57 4.97
C GLY A 30 -3.96 15.91 6.31
N PRO A 31 -4.13 16.63 7.44
CA PRO A 31 -3.81 16.11 8.77
C PRO A 31 -4.76 14.98 9.23
N GLY A 32 -5.99 14.92 8.73
CA GLY A 32 -6.95 13.85 9.02
C GLY A 32 -6.49 12.44 8.62
N ARG A 33 -5.43 12.31 7.83
CA ARG A 33 -4.87 11.01 7.44
C ARG A 33 -4.40 10.16 8.63
N PHE A 34 -3.94 10.80 9.71
CA PHE A 34 -3.40 10.12 10.89
C PHE A 34 -4.45 9.38 11.73
N VAL A 35 -5.72 9.74 11.61
CA VAL A 35 -6.82 9.09 12.35
C VAL A 35 -7.46 7.93 11.59
N LYS A 36 -7.08 7.71 10.32
CA LYS A 36 -7.63 6.62 9.51
C LYS A 36 -7.10 5.27 9.97
N SER A 37 -7.96 4.25 9.95
CA SER A 37 -7.60 2.87 10.33
C SER A 37 -6.38 2.33 9.58
N ALA A 38 -6.26 2.64 8.29
CA ALA A 38 -5.10 2.24 7.48
C ALA A 38 -3.80 2.87 7.98
N TYR A 39 -3.82 4.10 8.49
CA TYR A 39 -2.62 4.73 9.06
C TYR A 39 -2.13 4.01 10.31
N ARG A 40 -3.04 3.57 11.19
CA ARG A 40 -2.69 2.83 12.41
C ARG A 40 -1.92 1.54 12.12
N LEU A 41 -2.17 0.93 10.97
CA LEU A 41 -1.45 -0.27 10.52
C LEU A 41 -0.02 0.01 10.07
N ARG A 42 0.32 1.27 9.81
CA ARG A 42 1.65 1.71 9.33
C ARG A 42 2.55 2.25 10.45
N GLU A 43 1.98 2.60 11.60
CA GLU A 43 2.74 3.18 12.71
C GLU A 43 3.84 2.23 13.19
N GLY A 44 5.09 2.71 13.15
CA GLY A 44 6.25 1.96 13.59
C GLY A 44 6.64 0.79 12.67
N VAL A 45 6.08 0.73 11.46
CA VAL A 45 6.40 -0.26 10.43
C VAL A 45 6.97 0.46 9.23
N ASP A 46 8.01 -0.10 8.60
CA ASP A 46 8.53 0.42 7.34
C ASP A 46 7.73 -0.12 6.15
N PRO A 47 7.53 0.68 5.09
CA PRO A 47 6.97 0.18 3.85
C PRO A 47 7.92 -0.83 3.20
N VAL A 48 7.37 -1.71 2.39
CA VAL A 48 8.19 -2.66 1.61
C VAL A 48 8.91 -1.89 0.50
N ALA A 49 10.21 -1.67 0.65
CA ALA A 49 11.02 -0.85 -0.27
C ALA A 49 10.95 -1.35 -1.72
N ALA A 50 10.94 -2.67 -1.93
CA ALA A 50 10.83 -3.28 -3.25
C ALA A 50 9.45 -3.12 -3.92
N LEU A 51 8.46 -2.60 -3.18
CA LEU A 51 7.09 -2.37 -3.66
C LEU A 51 6.69 -0.88 -3.59
N SER A 52 7.59 0.00 -3.21
CA SER A 52 7.33 1.44 -3.12
C SER A 52 7.82 2.12 -4.38
N PHE A 53 6.93 2.80 -5.09
CA PHE A 53 7.21 3.38 -6.40
C PHE A 53 6.86 4.86 -6.45
N VAL A 54 7.58 5.59 -7.28
CA VAL A 54 7.32 7.00 -7.60
C VAL A 54 7.18 7.19 -9.10
N ALA A 55 6.35 8.15 -9.47
CA ALA A 55 6.24 8.67 -10.84
C ALA A 55 7.01 9.98 -10.91
N VAL A 56 7.93 10.10 -11.86
CA VAL A 56 8.79 11.26 -12.04
C VAL A 56 8.71 11.75 -13.47
N GLU A 57 8.60 13.06 -13.65
CA GLU A 57 8.61 13.73 -14.94
C GLU A 57 9.50 14.96 -14.84
N ASN A 58 10.55 15.04 -15.68
CA ASN A 58 11.54 16.12 -15.65
C ASN A 58 12.10 16.40 -14.24
N GLU A 59 12.53 15.33 -13.55
CA GLU A 59 13.06 15.35 -12.16
C GLU A 59 12.02 15.80 -11.10
N VAL A 60 10.76 16.02 -11.47
CA VAL A 60 9.68 16.39 -10.55
C VAL A 60 8.87 15.17 -10.19
N LEU A 61 8.68 14.92 -8.89
CA LEU A 61 7.84 13.86 -8.38
C LEU A 61 6.37 14.20 -8.64
N ARG A 62 5.67 13.35 -9.40
CA ARG A 62 4.27 13.52 -9.80
C ARG A 62 3.30 12.64 -9.04
N GLY A 63 3.79 11.53 -8.50
CA GLY A 63 2.97 10.60 -7.75
C GLY A 63 3.80 9.60 -6.99
N SER A 64 3.18 8.91 -6.04
CA SER A 64 3.81 7.85 -5.25
C SER A 64 2.79 6.81 -4.80
N VAL A 65 3.27 5.59 -4.60
CA VAL A 65 2.53 4.51 -3.94
C VAL A 65 3.47 3.76 -3.01
N ARG A 66 2.97 3.38 -1.85
CA ARG A 66 3.67 2.50 -0.91
C ARG A 66 2.81 1.29 -0.58
N PHE A 67 3.47 0.18 -0.27
CA PHE A 67 2.87 -1.04 0.21
C PHE A 67 3.48 -1.39 1.56
N TRP A 68 2.64 -1.85 2.48
CA TRP A 68 3.03 -2.12 3.85
C TRP A 68 2.75 -3.57 4.21
N PRO A 69 3.64 -4.24 4.94
CA PRO A 69 3.33 -5.55 5.46
C PRO A 69 2.27 -5.44 6.54
N ILE A 70 1.28 -6.31 6.48
CA ILE A 70 0.23 -6.48 7.49
C ILE A 70 0.04 -7.96 7.80
N ARG A 71 -0.68 -8.25 8.85
CA ARG A 71 -1.13 -9.62 9.15
C ARG A 71 -2.66 -9.68 9.12
N VAL A 72 -3.18 -10.71 8.48
CA VAL A 72 -4.61 -10.98 8.41
C VAL A 72 -4.84 -12.44 8.79
N GLY A 73 -5.53 -12.69 9.91
CA GLY A 73 -5.80 -14.05 10.37
C GLY A 73 -4.54 -14.92 10.56
N GLY A 74 -3.39 -14.31 10.90
CA GLY A 74 -2.12 -15.01 11.08
C GLY A 74 -1.24 -15.11 9.83
N HIS A 75 -1.70 -14.68 8.68
CA HIS A 75 -0.93 -14.66 7.43
C HIS A 75 -0.36 -13.26 7.15
N GLU A 76 0.83 -13.23 6.54
CA GLU A 76 1.43 -11.98 6.07
C GLU A 76 0.87 -11.60 4.70
N GLU A 77 0.32 -10.40 4.63
CA GLU A 77 -0.28 -9.84 3.43
C GLU A 77 0.19 -8.39 3.24
N LEU A 78 -0.31 -7.71 2.22
CA LEU A 78 0.04 -6.33 1.92
C LEU A 78 -1.14 -5.39 2.09
N LEU A 79 -0.85 -4.19 2.57
CA LEU A 79 -1.73 -3.04 2.54
C LEU A 79 -1.22 -2.04 1.50
N LEU A 80 -2.02 -1.72 0.50
CA LEU A 80 -1.71 -0.69 -0.48
C LEU A 80 -2.09 0.69 0.06
N GLY A 81 -1.18 1.62 -0.06
CA GLY A 81 -1.37 3.04 0.19
C GLY A 81 -0.33 3.63 1.15
N PRO A 82 -0.24 4.94 1.21
CA PRO A 82 -1.01 5.89 0.43
C PRO A 82 -0.63 5.85 -1.06
N LEU A 83 -1.64 6.06 -1.91
CA LEU A 83 -1.48 6.35 -3.33
C LEU A 83 -1.80 7.83 -3.51
N ALA A 84 -0.83 8.61 -3.94
CA ALA A 84 -1.00 10.04 -4.15
C ALA A 84 -0.48 10.45 -5.53
N VAL A 85 -1.22 11.33 -6.19
CA VAL A 85 -0.84 11.95 -7.46
C VAL A 85 -1.11 13.45 -7.33
N GLN A 86 -0.16 14.28 -7.77
CA GLN A 86 -0.34 15.73 -7.78
C GLN A 86 -1.67 16.09 -8.44
N SER A 87 -2.39 17.05 -7.87
CA SER A 87 -3.77 17.38 -8.26
C SER A 87 -3.89 17.77 -9.73
N ASP A 88 -2.91 18.53 -10.24
CA ASP A 88 -2.83 18.96 -11.65
C ASP A 88 -2.39 17.85 -12.63
N GLN A 89 -1.95 16.70 -12.10
CA GLN A 89 -1.50 15.54 -12.88
C GLN A 89 -2.51 14.40 -12.92
N ARG A 90 -3.65 14.56 -12.28
CA ARG A 90 -4.72 13.55 -12.27
C ARG A 90 -5.32 13.34 -13.65
N GLY A 91 -5.83 12.14 -13.91
CA GLY A 91 -6.40 11.77 -15.22
C GLY A 91 -5.38 11.39 -16.28
N ARG A 92 -4.08 11.44 -15.99
CA ARG A 92 -2.99 11.04 -16.91
C ARG A 92 -2.57 9.56 -16.79
N GLY A 93 -3.26 8.77 -15.96
CA GLY A 93 -2.96 7.35 -15.78
C GLY A 93 -1.82 7.06 -14.78
N ILE A 94 -1.24 8.06 -14.14
CA ILE A 94 -0.10 7.92 -13.21
C ILE A 94 -0.45 6.99 -12.05
N GLY A 95 -1.60 7.18 -11.41
CA GLY A 95 -2.03 6.35 -10.28
C GLY A 95 -2.21 4.88 -10.65
N ILE A 96 -2.78 4.61 -11.81
CA ILE A 96 -2.95 3.26 -12.35
C ILE A 96 -1.58 2.61 -12.61
N ALA A 97 -0.66 3.32 -13.25
CA ALA A 97 0.68 2.82 -13.55
C ALA A 97 1.49 2.53 -12.28
N LEU A 98 1.39 3.39 -11.25
CA LEU A 98 2.00 3.18 -9.94
C LEU A 98 1.49 1.89 -9.28
N MET A 99 0.17 1.69 -9.27
CA MET A 99 -0.43 0.49 -8.69
C MET A 99 -0.02 -0.77 -9.47
N GLN A 100 -0.05 -0.73 -10.79
CA GLN A 100 0.37 -1.86 -11.63
C GLN A 100 1.82 -2.25 -11.37
N ALA A 101 2.74 -1.29 -11.29
CA ALA A 101 4.15 -1.56 -10.95
C ALA A 101 4.29 -2.27 -9.60
N GLY A 102 3.58 -1.80 -8.57
CA GLY A 102 3.61 -2.43 -7.25
C GLY A 102 2.97 -3.82 -7.22
N ILE A 103 1.84 -4.02 -7.91
CA ILE A 103 1.15 -5.31 -8.01
C ILE A 103 2.04 -6.34 -8.73
N GLU A 104 2.63 -5.97 -9.87
CA GLU A 104 3.55 -6.86 -10.62
C GLU A 104 4.77 -7.26 -9.79
N ALA A 105 5.34 -6.32 -9.04
CA ALA A 105 6.44 -6.61 -8.13
C ALA A 105 5.99 -7.53 -6.97
N ALA A 106 4.81 -7.30 -6.41
CA ALA A 106 4.25 -8.11 -5.32
C ALA A 106 3.95 -9.55 -5.75
N GLN A 107 3.52 -9.77 -7.00
CA GLN A 107 3.28 -11.11 -7.56
C GLN A 107 4.53 -12.00 -7.56
N LYS A 108 5.72 -11.40 -7.60
CA LYS A 108 7.00 -12.10 -7.55
C LYS A 108 7.45 -12.44 -6.13
N GLY A 109 6.77 -11.90 -5.13
CA GLY A 109 7.10 -12.08 -3.72
C GLY A 109 6.28 -13.17 -3.02
N PRO A 110 6.40 -13.29 -1.71
CA PRO A 110 5.75 -14.33 -0.92
C PRO A 110 4.28 -14.05 -0.59
N TRP A 111 3.79 -12.84 -0.83
CA TRP A 111 2.45 -12.41 -0.46
C TRP A 111 1.37 -13.06 -1.31
N ARG A 112 0.20 -13.24 -0.73
CA ARG A 112 -0.95 -13.92 -1.34
C ARG A 112 -2.03 -12.95 -1.77
N ALA A 113 -2.18 -11.84 -1.04
CA ALA A 113 -3.20 -10.83 -1.30
C ALA A 113 -2.73 -9.42 -0.95
N ILE A 114 -3.39 -8.44 -1.56
CA ILE A 114 -3.27 -7.01 -1.23
C ILE A 114 -4.63 -6.52 -0.77
N LEU A 115 -4.67 -5.80 0.35
CA LEU A 115 -5.85 -5.10 0.86
C LEU A 115 -5.68 -3.59 0.72
N LEU A 116 -6.78 -2.89 0.61
CA LEU A 116 -6.85 -1.43 0.71
C LEU A 116 -8.22 -0.95 1.20
N VAL A 117 -8.28 0.31 1.61
CA VAL A 117 -9.52 1.02 1.87
C VAL A 117 -9.64 2.15 0.85
N GLY A 118 -10.62 2.08 -0.03
CA GLY A 118 -10.77 3.04 -1.12
C GLY A 118 -12.07 2.89 -1.92
N ASP A 119 -12.18 3.64 -3.00
CA ASP A 119 -13.38 3.69 -3.84
C ASP A 119 -13.32 2.62 -4.93
N GLU A 120 -14.21 1.65 -4.87
CA GLU A 120 -14.23 0.48 -5.74
C GLU A 120 -14.12 0.82 -7.24
N PRO A 121 -14.86 1.80 -7.80
CA PRO A 121 -14.80 2.10 -9.24
C PRO A 121 -13.40 2.45 -9.74
N TYR A 122 -12.56 3.03 -8.89
CA TYR A 122 -11.19 3.38 -9.27
C TYR A 122 -10.26 2.17 -9.22
N TYR A 123 -10.32 1.40 -8.13
CA TYR A 123 -9.40 0.28 -7.89
C TYR A 123 -9.76 -0.99 -8.67
N THR A 124 -11.00 -1.13 -9.13
CA THR A 124 -11.41 -2.21 -10.04
C THR A 124 -10.63 -2.19 -11.35
N LYS A 125 -10.14 -1.02 -11.77
CA LYS A 125 -9.32 -0.86 -12.97
C LYS A 125 -8.00 -1.64 -12.93
N VAL A 126 -7.53 -1.99 -11.73
CA VAL A 126 -6.31 -2.80 -11.52
C VAL A 126 -6.62 -4.15 -10.86
N GLY A 127 -7.88 -4.56 -10.81
CA GLY A 127 -8.31 -5.89 -10.42
C GLY A 127 -8.77 -6.06 -8.98
N PHE A 128 -8.86 -4.98 -8.18
CA PHE A 128 -9.44 -5.05 -6.84
C PHE A 128 -10.94 -5.25 -6.89
N SER A 129 -11.47 -5.96 -5.90
CA SER A 129 -12.89 -6.13 -5.68
C SER A 129 -13.23 -5.98 -4.20
N ARG A 130 -14.50 -5.65 -3.95
CA ARG A 130 -15.02 -5.53 -2.58
C ARG A 130 -14.98 -6.86 -1.85
N LEU A 131 -14.50 -6.86 -0.62
CA LEU A 131 -14.58 -8.01 0.26
C LEU A 131 -15.97 -8.12 0.89
N PRO A 132 -16.47 -9.36 1.14
CA PRO A 132 -17.70 -9.54 1.91
C PRO A 132 -17.61 -8.86 3.28
N PRO A 133 -18.65 -8.12 3.70
CA PRO A 133 -18.66 -7.44 4.99
C PRO A 133 -18.34 -8.38 6.16
N GLY A 134 -17.51 -7.91 7.09
CA GLY A 134 -17.11 -8.67 8.27
C GLY A 134 -16.06 -9.76 8.06
N ARG A 135 -15.67 -10.04 6.83
CA ARG A 135 -14.63 -11.06 6.54
C ARG A 135 -13.27 -10.65 7.09
N VAL A 136 -12.86 -9.40 6.86
CA VAL A 136 -11.67 -8.82 7.48
C VAL A 136 -12.06 -7.66 8.37
N LYS A 137 -11.36 -7.51 9.49
CA LYS A 137 -11.68 -6.50 10.50
C LYS A 137 -10.47 -5.59 10.69
N PHE A 138 -10.58 -4.35 10.23
CA PHE A 138 -9.57 -3.32 10.44
C PHE A 138 -9.62 -2.78 11.87
N PRO A 139 -8.49 -2.25 12.39
CA PRO A 139 -8.48 -1.58 13.70
C PRO A 139 -9.20 -0.23 13.61
N GLY A 140 -10.27 -0.08 14.37
CA GLY A 140 -11.10 1.14 14.40
C GLY A 140 -12.18 1.18 13.31
N PRO A 141 -12.94 2.27 13.25
CA PRO A 141 -14.07 2.39 12.33
C PRO A 141 -13.58 2.50 10.88
N VAL A 142 -14.16 1.67 10.01
CA VAL A 142 -13.94 1.70 8.57
C VAL A 142 -15.25 1.36 7.88
N ASP A 143 -15.53 2.02 6.77
CA ASP A 143 -16.65 1.67 5.90
C ASP A 143 -16.35 0.33 5.23
N GLN A 144 -17.18 -0.68 5.54
CA GLN A 144 -17.01 -2.04 5.03
C GLN A 144 -17.08 -2.11 3.50
N ASP A 145 -17.87 -1.24 2.89
CA ASP A 145 -18.01 -1.16 1.43
C ASP A 145 -16.75 -0.62 0.73
N ARG A 146 -15.82 -0.05 1.48
CA ARG A 146 -14.56 0.45 0.99
C ARG A 146 -13.37 -0.49 1.21
N ILE A 147 -13.59 -1.63 1.85
CA ILE A 147 -12.55 -2.64 2.04
C ILE A 147 -12.46 -3.48 0.77
N LEU A 148 -11.36 -3.31 0.06
CA LEU A 148 -11.10 -3.98 -1.22
C LEU A 148 -9.91 -4.90 -1.09
N GLY A 149 -9.90 -5.96 -1.89
CA GLY A 149 -8.81 -6.92 -1.97
C GLY A 149 -8.48 -7.36 -3.37
N LEU A 150 -7.25 -7.80 -3.56
CA LEU A 150 -6.74 -8.39 -4.79
C LEU A 150 -5.97 -9.65 -4.47
N SER A 151 -6.33 -10.77 -5.10
CA SER A 151 -5.53 -12.01 -5.04
C SER A 151 -4.26 -11.87 -5.87
N LEU A 152 -3.11 -12.13 -5.27
CA LEU A 152 -1.83 -12.27 -5.99
C LEU A 152 -1.61 -13.69 -6.47
N LYS A 153 -2.24 -14.66 -5.80
CA LYS A 153 -2.28 -16.08 -6.19
C LYS A 153 -3.73 -16.51 -6.26
N ALA A 154 -4.03 -17.41 -7.20
CA ALA A 154 -5.40 -17.84 -7.48
C ALA A 154 -6.13 -18.33 -6.22
N GLY A 155 -7.32 -17.79 -5.95
CA GLY A 155 -8.21 -18.23 -4.87
C GLY A 155 -7.86 -17.73 -3.47
N GLU A 156 -6.73 -17.10 -3.24
CA GLU A 156 -6.27 -16.71 -1.90
C GLU A 156 -7.20 -15.71 -1.21
N LEU A 157 -7.79 -14.78 -1.95
CA LEU A 157 -8.73 -13.82 -1.39
C LEU A 157 -10.02 -14.48 -0.85
N LEU A 158 -10.39 -15.64 -1.38
CA LEU A 158 -11.57 -16.37 -0.95
C LEU A 158 -11.45 -16.94 0.46
N THR A 159 -10.23 -17.28 0.88
CA THR A 159 -9.92 -17.85 2.19
C THR A 159 -9.46 -16.82 3.22
N LEU A 160 -9.15 -15.61 2.77
CA LEU A 160 -8.63 -14.55 3.63
C LEU A 160 -9.72 -14.05 4.60
N SER A 161 -9.46 -14.14 5.90
CA SER A 161 -10.39 -13.69 6.95
C SER A 161 -9.66 -13.39 8.26
N GLY A 162 -10.29 -12.58 9.10
CA GLY A 162 -9.82 -12.31 10.45
C GLY A 162 -9.42 -10.84 10.70
N GLN A 163 -8.77 -10.62 11.85
CA GLN A 163 -8.30 -9.30 12.26
C GLN A 163 -7.12 -8.86 11.39
N VAL A 164 -7.18 -7.63 10.90
CA VAL A 164 -6.05 -6.95 10.25
C VAL A 164 -5.20 -6.30 11.33
N ARG A 165 -3.92 -6.65 11.37
CA ARG A 165 -2.96 -6.17 12.37
C ARG A 165 -1.69 -5.65 11.69
N ARG A 166 -0.96 -4.80 12.39
CA ARG A 166 0.41 -4.42 11.99
C ARG A 166 1.28 -5.66 11.87
N ALA A 167 2.23 -5.65 10.93
CA ALA A 167 3.32 -6.61 10.97
C ALA A 167 4.05 -6.49 12.31
N GLN A 168 4.41 -7.62 12.92
CA GLN A 168 5.27 -7.61 14.08
C GLN A 168 6.66 -7.16 13.63
N ILE A 169 7.16 -6.09 14.25
CA ILE A 169 8.57 -5.77 14.17
C ILE A 169 9.24 -6.84 15.02
N ASP A 170 10.06 -7.68 14.43
CA ASP A 170 10.93 -8.58 15.17
C ASP A 170 11.84 -7.71 16.04
N GLN A 171 11.52 -7.60 17.33
CA GLN A 171 12.47 -7.07 18.28
C GLN A 171 13.65 -8.04 18.28
N PRO A 172 14.88 -7.55 18.11
CA PRO A 172 16.03 -8.43 18.30
C PRO A 172 15.89 -9.04 19.70
N VAL A 173 15.87 -10.36 19.76
CA VAL A 173 15.89 -11.09 21.02
C VAL A 173 17.14 -10.62 21.74
N CYS A 174 16.97 -9.80 22.79
CA CYS A 174 18.05 -9.51 23.71
C CYS A 174 18.50 -10.85 24.26
N ALA A 175 19.66 -11.32 23.81
CA ALA A 175 20.31 -12.47 24.40
C ALA A 175 20.45 -12.17 25.89
N GLY A 176 19.62 -12.83 26.70
CA GLY A 176 19.64 -12.72 28.14
C GLY A 176 21.03 -13.06 28.63
N GLY A 177 21.66 -12.11 29.26
CA GLY A 177 22.95 -12.30 29.89
C GLY A 177 22.87 -13.47 30.84
N ALA A 178 23.74 -14.44 30.63
CA ALA A 178 24.02 -15.47 31.59
C ALA A 178 24.52 -14.77 32.86
N GLY A 179 23.69 -14.73 33.88
CA GLY A 179 24.11 -14.36 35.21
C GLY A 179 25.06 -15.42 35.74
N VAL A 180 26.28 -15.02 35.92
CA VAL A 180 27.25 -15.76 36.77
C VAL A 180 26.92 -15.36 38.19
N GLY A 181 26.56 -16.33 38.99
CA GLY A 181 26.48 -16.26 40.40
C GLY A 181 27.11 -17.52 41.00
#